data_b3d494c1ef583f384fe26b08980df7cc
#
_entry.id   b3d494c1ef583f384fe26b08980df7cc
#
_cell.length_a   1.000
_cell.length_b   1.000
_cell.length_c   1.000
_cell.angle_alpha   90.00
_cell.angle_beta   90.00
_cell.angle_gamma   90.00
#
_symmetry.space_group_name_H-M   'P 1'
#
loop_
_entity.id
_entity.type
_entity.pdbx_description
1 polymer ?
#
loop_
_entity_poly.entity_id
_entity_poly.type
_entity_poly.pdbx_seq_one_letter_code
_entity_poly.pdbx_strand_id
1 'polypeptide(L)'
;MHKKLCLLPALALALLCACSSGEKKTPPTRPADFVSSERQFTTPASGDIIAIFDTSLGEVRAVLYPDAAPMAVYNFVGLARSGYYDNTTIWRSEYGFAVQGGDATGTGTGGSTIWSNNPYPLEADAGLKHYAGALCAAFAAGGDATGGNSQFYFVTALPDSVSSSDLQAELTANGYTDAQVAAYAAVG
;
A
#
# COMPACT_ATOMS: atom_id res chain seq x y z
N MET A 1 -71.67 24.88 -21.81
CA MET A 1 -70.74 23.88 -21.28
C MET A 1 -69.33 24.42 -21.41
N HIS A 2 -68.77 24.99 -20.34
CA HIS A 2 -67.41 25.58 -20.34
C HIS A 2 -66.52 24.66 -19.52
N LYS A 3 -65.57 24.02 -20.22
CA LYS A 3 -64.53 23.26 -19.58
C LYS A 3 -63.41 24.23 -19.14
N LYS A 4 -63.23 24.39 -17.81
CA LYS A 4 -62.09 25.09 -17.22
C LYS A 4 -60.88 24.18 -17.22
N LEU A 5 -59.85 24.58 -17.92
CA LEU A 5 -58.54 23.90 -17.91
C LEU A 5 -57.72 24.45 -16.72
N CYS A 6 -57.50 23.63 -15.72
CA CYS A 6 -56.60 23.95 -14.61
C CYS A 6 -55.17 23.73 -15.05
N LEU A 7 -54.37 24.80 -15.22
CA LEU A 7 -52.92 24.70 -15.29
C LEU A 7 -52.38 24.57 -13.87
N LEU A 8 -51.73 23.45 -13.61
CA LEU A 8 -50.87 23.26 -12.43
C LEU A 8 -49.45 23.79 -12.76
N PRO A 9 -48.83 24.63 -11.91
CA PRO A 9 -47.45 25.05 -12.13
C PRO A 9 -46.50 23.88 -11.84
N ALA A 10 -45.65 23.57 -12.82
CA ALA A 10 -44.55 22.64 -12.64
C ALA A 10 -43.52 23.23 -11.67
N LEU A 11 -43.46 22.62 -10.48
CA LEU A 11 -42.43 22.92 -9.50
C LEU A 11 -41.12 22.29 -9.98
N ALA A 12 -40.22 23.10 -10.56
CA ALA A 12 -38.89 22.69 -10.93
C ALA A 12 -38.07 22.44 -9.65
N LEU A 13 -37.94 21.15 -9.28
CA LEU A 13 -37.03 20.73 -8.21
C LEU A 13 -35.61 20.82 -8.73
N ALA A 14 -34.91 21.93 -8.45
CA ALA A 14 -33.50 22.04 -8.71
C ALA A 14 -32.76 21.12 -7.73
N LEU A 15 -32.33 19.96 -8.21
CA LEU A 15 -31.31 19.16 -7.52
C LEU A 15 -30.01 19.97 -7.51
N LEU A 16 -29.73 20.64 -6.41
CA LEU A 16 -28.40 21.12 -6.08
C LEU A 16 -27.51 19.88 -5.85
N CYS A 17 -26.83 19.46 -6.93
CA CYS A 17 -25.72 18.53 -6.81
C CYS A 17 -24.61 19.28 -6.07
N ALA A 18 -24.56 19.16 -4.75
CA ALA A 18 -23.44 19.60 -3.96
C ALA A 18 -22.25 18.71 -4.33
N CYS A 19 -21.48 19.12 -5.35
CA CYS A 19 -20.14 18.64 -5.53
C CYS A 19 -19.37 19.05 -4.27
N SER A 20 -19.28 18.14 -3.31
CA SER A 20 -18.28 18.23 -2.26
C SER A 20 -16.94 18.34 -2.97
N SER A 21 -16.34 19.52 -2.97
CA SER A 21 -14.96 19.73 -3.37
C SER A 21 -14.12 18.94 -2.36
N GLY A 22 -13.83 17.69 -2.69
CA GLY A 22 -12.93 16.87 -1.90
C GLY A 22 -11.62 17.63 -1.77
N GLU A 23 -11.35 18.08 -0.55
CA GLU A 23 -10.08 18.68 -0.20
C GLU A 23 -8.99 17.70 -0.61
N LYS A 24 -8.12 18.07 -1.55
CA LYS A 24 -6.98 17.24 -1.91
C LYS A 24 -6.10 17.14 -0.69
N LYS A 25 -6.21 16.02 0.03
CA LYS A 25 -5.33 15.74 1.17
C LYS A 25 -3.90 15.66 0.62
N THR A 26 -3.06 16.58 1.08
CA THR A 26 -1.63 16.53 0.76
C THR A 26 -1.06 15.28 1.43
N PRO A 27 -0.37 14.41 0.70
CA PRO A 27 0.28 13.26 1.31
C PRO A 27 1.23 13.73 2.41
N PRO A 28 1.30 13.05 3.56
CA PRO A 28 2.29 13.35 4.56
C PRO A 28 3.67 13.12 3.96
N THR A 29 4.58 14.06 4.22
CA THR A 29 5.98 13.94 3.83
C THR A 29 6.80 13.60 5.06
N ARG A 30 7.78 12.71 4.87
CA ARG A 30 8.76 12.44 5.93
C ARG A 30 9.40 13.75 6.36
N PRO A 31 9.54 14.02 7.68
CA PRO A 31 10.23 15.20 8.17
C PRO A 31 11.64 15.32 7.56
N ALA A 32 12.03 16.53 7.15
CA ALA A 32 13.31 16.76 6.46
C ALA A 32 14.54 16.47 7.35
N ASP A 33 14.36 16.57 8.65
CA ASP A 33 15.37 16.33 9.70
C ASP A 33 15.31 14.91 10.26
N PHE A 34 14.41 14.05 9.74
CA PHE A 34 14.32 12.66 10.19
C PHE A 34 15.55 11.87 9.77
N VAL A 35 16.25 11.33 10.75
CA VAL A 35 17.38 10.45 10.59
C VAL A 35 17.12 9.14 11.33
N SER A 36 17.33 8.02 10.64
CA SER A 36 17.23 6.69 11.22
C SER A 36 18.36 5.81 10.71
N SER A 37 18.85 4.92 11.58
CA SER A 37 19.81 3.88 11.21
C SER A 37 19.12 2.63 10.65
N GLU A 38 17.78 2.59 10.66
CA GLU A 38 17.02 1.48 10.12
C GLU A 38 17.31 1.31 8.62
N ARG A 39 17.53 0.07 8.20
CA ARG A 39 17.91 -0.30 6.83
C ARG A 39 16.99 0.32 5.76
N GLN A 40 15.70 0.39 6.03
CA GLN A 40 14.69 0.89 5.09
C GLN A 40 14.78 2.41 4.82
N PHE A 41 15.56 3.15 5.62
CA PHE A 41 15.76 4.59 5.45
C PHE A 41 17.14 4.94 4.90
N THR A 42 17.98 3.95 4.62
CA THR A 42 19.30 4.18 4.01
C THR A 42 19.18 4.43 2.51
N THR A 43 20.09 5.22 1.97
CA THR A 43 20.18 5.40 0.52
C THR A 43 20.63 4.10 -0.13
N PRO A 44 19.96 3.69 -1.23
CA PRO A 44 20.36 2.49 -1.96
C PRO A 44 21.81 2.53 -2.41
N ALA A 45 22.50 1.40 -2.30
CA ALA A 45 23.88 1.23 -2.68
C ALA A 45 24.01 0.55 -4.06
N SER A 46 25.22 0.56 -4.61
CA SER A 46 25.51 -0.20 -5.83
C SER A 46 25.36 -1.70 -5.57
N GLY A 47 24.55 -2.38 -6.39
CA GLY A 47 24.23 -3.78 -6.25
C GLY A 47 22.86 -4.07 -5.65
N ASP A 48 22.21 -3.08 -5.07
CA ASP A 48 20.82 -3.23 -4.59
C ASP A 48 19.87 -3.48 -5.76
N ILE A 49 18.87 -4.32 -5.52
CA ILE A 49 17.81 -4.58 -6.49
C ILE A 49 16.73 -3.51 -6.32
N ILE A 50 16.49 -2.75 -7.40
CA ILE A 50 15.46 -1.71 -7.43
C ILE A 50 14.30 -2.15 -8.33
N ALA A 51 13.11 -2.24 -7.75
CA ALA A 51 11.88 -2.35 -8.52
C ALA A 51 11.42 -0.97 -8.96
N ILE A 52 11.09 -0.80 -10.23
CA ILE A 52 10.54 0.42 -10.80
C ILE A 52 9.11 0.13 -11.24
N PHE A 53 8.16 0.87 -10.68
CA PHE A 53 6.75 0.81 -11.02
C PHE A 53 6.43 2.05 -11.86
N ASP A 54 6.23 1.87 -13.15
CA ASP A 54 5.73 2.93 -14.04
C ASP A 54 4.19 2.91 -14.00
N THR A 55 3.61 3.94 -13.43
CA THR A 55 2.17 4.03 -13.19
C THR A 55 1.55 5.21 -13.91
N SER A 56 0.24 5.17 -14.11
CA SER A 56 -0.52 6.31 -14.70
C SER A 56 -0.39 7.61 -13.89
N LEU A 57 0.07 7.54 -12.63
CA LEU A 57 0.26 8.72 -11.76
C LEU A 57 1.74 9.07 -11.53
N GLY A 58 2.65 8.35 -12.17
CA GLY A 58 4.10 8.58 -12.07
C GLY A 58 4.87 7.34 -11.63
N GLU A 59 6.17 7.47 -11.58
CA GLU A 59 7.11 6.41 -11.25
C GLU A 59 7.26 6.27 -9.73
N VAL A 60 7.24 5.01 -9.24
CA VAL A 60 7.57 4.66 -7.86
C VAL A 60 8.77 3.71 -7.88
N ARG A 61 9.73 3.89 -6.99
CA ARG A 61 10.90 3.03 -6.86
C ARG A 61 10.95 2.41 -5.48
N ALA A 62 11.26 1.11 -5.42
CA ALA A 62 11.41 0.38 -4.18
C ALA A 62 12.69 -0.46 -4.18
N VAL A 63 13.42 -0.44 -3.07
CA VAL A 63 14.54 -1.37 -2.83
C VAL A 63 13.96 -2.72 -2.42
N LEU A 64 14.46 -3.79 -3.00
CA LEU A 64 14.11 -5.16 -2.63
C LEU A 64 15.22 -5.79 -1.79
N TYR A 65 14.84 -6.57 -0.79
CA TYR A 65 15.75 -7.19 0.17
C TYR A 65 15.77 -8.72 0.03
N PRO A 66 16.51 -9.28 -0.95
CA PRO A 66 16.52 -10.73 -1.22
C PRO A 66 17.16 -11.57 -0.10
N ASP A 67 17.94 -10.95 0.77
CA ASP A 67 18.51 -11.58 1.96
C ASP A 67 17.49 -11.75 3.09
N ALA A 68 16.47 -10.88 3.14
CA ALA A 68 15.41 -10.91 4.14
C ALA A 68 14.16 -11.69 3.65
N ALA A 69 13.84 -11.62 2.36
CA ALA A 69 12.68 -12.26 1.76
C ALA A 69 13.01 -12.87 0.38
N PRO A 70 13.87 -13.92 0.35
CA PRO A 70 14.39 -14.46 -0.90
C PRO A 70 13.30 -14.97 -1.85
N MET A 71 12.30 -15.70 -1.37
CA MET A 71 11.25 -16.26 -2.23
C MET A 71 10.29 -15.18 -2.73
N ALA A 72 9.89 -14.24 -1.89
CA ALA A 72 9.05 -13.12 -2.29
C ALA A 72 9.74 -12.26 -3.35
N VAL A 73 11.01 -11.90 -3.15
CA VAL A 73 11.79 -11.13 -4.12
C VAL A 73 12.01 -11.91 -5.41
N TYR A 74 12.36 -13.19 -5.33
CA TYR A 74 12.59 -14.02 -6.50
C TYR A 74 11.32 -14.17 -7.34
N ASN A 75 10.18 -14.41 -6.70
CA ASN A 75 8.87 -14.46 -7.35
C ASN A 75 8.54 -13.13 -8.02
N PHE A 76 8.63 -12.03 -7.28
CA PHE A 76 8.32 -10.70 -7.78
C PHE A 76 9.17 -10.35 -9.02
N VAL A 77 10.49 -10.52 -8.93
CA VAL A 77 11.41 -10.21 -10.04
C VAL A 77 11.14 -11.10 -11.25
N GLY A 78 10.88 -12.39 -11.03
CA GLY A 78 10.57 -13.34 -12.12
C GLY A 78 9.28 -12.96 -12.84
N LEU A 79 8.23 -12.64 -12.11
CA LEU A 79 6.95 -12.18 -12.67
C LEU A 79 7.09 -10.82 -13.37
N ALA A 80 7.83 -9.87 -12.80
CA ALA A 80 8.09 -8.59 -13.44
C ALA A 80 8.83 -8.75 -14.79
N ARG A 81 9.87 -9.60 -14.82
CA ARG A 81 10.60 -9.89 -16.05
C ARG A 81 9.78 -10.61 -17.13
N SER A 82 8.75 -11.34 -16.72
CA SER A 82 7.83 -11.99 -17.66
C SER A 82 6.71 -11.06 -18.18
N GLY A 83 6.64 -9.81 -17.71
CA GLY A 83 5.57 -8.87 -18.05
C GLY A 83 4.26 -9.14 -17.32
N TYR A 84 4.26 -9.96 -16.28
CA TYR A 84 3.03 -10.32 -15.56
C TYR A 84 2.30 -9.09 -14.98
N TYR A 85 3.04 -8.09 -14.55
CA TYR A 85 2.48 -6.87 -13.95
C TYR A 85 2.06 -5.81 -14.96
N ASP A 86 2.40 -5.98 -16.25
CA ASP A 86 2.10 -5.00 -17.29
C ASP A 86 0.58 -4.82 -17.43
N ASN A 87 0.14 -3.56 -17.39
CA ASN A 87 -1.27 -3.16 -17.46
C ASN A 87 -2.16 -3.73 -16.35
N THR A 88 -1.60 -4.19 -15.24
CA THR A 88 -2.37 -4.53 -14.04
C THR A 88 -2.83 -3.27 -13.31
N THR A 89 -3.78 -3.42 -12.40
CA THR A 89 -4.37 -2.31 -11.66
C THR A 89 -4.07 -2.39 -10.17
N ILE A 90 -4.04 -1.23 -9.52
CA ILE A 90 -4.20 -1.15 -8.06
C ILE A 90 -5.69 -1.37 -7.78
N TRP A 91 -6.03 -2.54 -7.25
CA TRP A 91 -7.42 -2.94 -7.03
C TRP A 91 -7.97 -2.52 -5.66
N ARG A 92 -7.07 -2.20 -4.69
CA ARG A 92 -7.43 -1.72 -3.36
C ARG A 92 -6.62 -0.48 -3.01
N SER A 93 -7.29 0.55 -2.51
CA SER A 93 -6.66 1.77 -2.00
C SER A 93 -7.39 2.25 -0.76
N GLU A 94 -6.72 2.22 0.37
CA GLU A 94 -7.24 2.70 1.66
C GLU A 94 -6.34 3.80 2.19
N TYR A 95 -6.89 5.00 2.30
CA TYR A 95 -6.16 6.17 2.77
C TYR A 95 -5.65 5.97 4.21
N GLY A 96 -4.36 6.23 4.41
CA GLY A 96 -3.72 6.07 5.72
C GLY A 96 -3.47 4.61 6.14
N PHE A 97 -3.58 3.67 5.20
CA PHE A 97 -3.33 2.26 5.47
C PHE A 97 -2.48 1.61 4.38
N ALA A 98 -3.03 1.32 3.19
CA ALA A 98 -2.30 0.65 2.13
C ALA A 98 -2.92 0.86 0.75
N VAL A 99 -2.08 0.72 -0.29
CA VAL A 99 -2.49 0.53 -1.68
C VAL A 99 -1.98 -0.82 -2.16
N GLN A 100 -2.84 -1.65 -2.76
CA GLN A 100 -2.55 -3.05 -3.10
C GLN A 100 -2.82 -3.34 -4.57
N GLY A 101 -1.90 -4.06 -5.18
CA GLY A 101 -1.95 -4.50 -6.57
C GLY A 101 -1.37 -5.91 -6.76
N GLY A 102 -0.95 -6.22 -7.98
CA GLY A 102 -0.29 -7.50 -8.30
C GLY A 102 -1.25 -8.65 -8.58
N ASP A 103 -2.54 -8.37 -8.70
CA ASP A 103 -3.54 -9.30 -9.22
C ASP A 103 -3.88 -8.93 -10.67
N ALA A 104 -3.52 -9.78 -11.61
CA ALA A 104 -3.79 -9.56 -13.03
C ALA A 104 -5.30 -9.52 -13.36
N THR A 105 -6.16 -10.08 -12.50
CA THR A 105 -7.61 -10.02 -12.66
C THR A 105 -8.21 -8.71 -12.13
N GLY A 106 -7.48 -7.97 -11.30
CA GLY A 106 -7.93 -6.73 -10.67
C GLY A 106 -9.04 -6.90 -9.63
N THR A 107 -9.30 -8.11 -9.17
CA THR A 107 -10.41 -8.44 -8.25
C THR A 107 -9.96 -8.63 -6.80
N GLY A 108 -8.67 -8.79 -6.58
CA GLY A 108 -8.09 -9.11 -5.27
C GLY A 108 -8.11 -10.58 -4.91
N THR A 109 -8.71 -11.43 -5.76
CA THR A 109 -8.79 -12.88 -5.53
C THR A 109 -7.86 -13.70 -6.41
N GLY A 110 -7.22 -13.05 -7.40
CA GLY A 110 -6.23 -13.65 -8.27
C GLY A 110 -4.83 -13.61 -7.67
N GLY A 111 -3.90 -14.10 -8.44
CA GLY A 111 -2.48 -14.12 -8.12
C GLY A 111 -1.78 -15.23 -8.85
N SER A 112 -0.46 -15.14 -8.94
CA SER A 112 0.38 -16.14 -9.61
C SER A 112 1.73 -16.25 -8.92
N THR A 113 2.44 -17.33 -9.22
CA THR A 113 3.86 -17.47 -8.88
C THR A 113 4.64 -18.01 -10.05
N ILE A 114 5.95 -17.79 -10.05
CA ILE A 114 6.85 -18.40 -11.05
C ILE A 114 6.95 -19.93 -10.90
N TRP A 115 6.37 -20.49 -9.84
CA TRP A 115 6.36 -21.94 -9.54
C TRP A 115 5.01 -22.57 -9.88
N SER A 116 4.46 -22.27 -11.07
CA SER A 116 3.19 -22.84 -11.54
C SER A 116 2.03 -22.64 -10.57
N ASN A 117 1.94 -21.43 -10.01
CA ASN A 117 0.94 -21.02 -9.03
C ASN A 117 1.03 -21.73 -7.65
N ASN A 118 2.11 -22.46 -7.37
CA ASN A 118 2.36 -22.92 -6.01
C ASN A 118 2.76 -21.72 -5.14
N PRO A 119 2.04 -21.46 -4.05
CA PRO A 119 2.34 -20.33 -3.18
C PRO A 119 3.67 -20.55 -2.43
N TYR A 120 4.27 -19.45 -1.97
CA TYR A 120 5.47 -19.49 -1.15
C TYR A 120 5.16 -19.12 0.31
N PRO A 121 6.00 -19.57 1.27
CA PRO A 121 5.79 -19.28 2.68
C PRO A 121 6.02 -17.80 3.01
N LEU A 122 5.41 -17.34 4.11
CA LEU A 122 5.68 -16.03 4.67
C LEU A 122 7.16 -15.93 5.08
N GLU A 123 7.80 -14.86 4.63
CA GLU A 123 9.16 -14.50 5.02
C GLU A 123 9.11 -13.18 5.79
N ALA A 124 9.34 -13.26 7.10
CA ALA A 124 9.35 -12.11 7.98
C ALA A 124 10.75 -11.91 8.55
N ASP A 125 11.28 -10.71 8.42
CA ASP A 125 12.57 -10.31 8.97
C ASP A 125 12.36 -9.23 10.05
N ALA A 126 12.99 -9.42 11.22
CA ALA A 126 12.84 -8.50 12.34
C ALA A 126 13.44 -7.10 12.07
N GLY A 127 14.35 -6.98 11.11
CA GLY A 127 14.94 -5.72 10.66
C GLY A 127 14.13 -4.97 9.61
N LEU A 128 13.02 -5.55 9.11
CA LEU A 128 12.11 -4.90 8.16
C LEU A 128 10.74 -4.69 8.80
N LYS A 129 10.23 -3.48 8.66
CA LYS A 129 8.99 -3.03 9.30
C LYS A 129 8.02 -2.45 8.26
N HIS A 130 6.75 -2.34 8.64
CA HIS A 130 5.68 -1.76 7.82
C HIS A 130 5.66 -0.23 7.94
N TYR A 131 6.81 0.41 7.77
CA TYR A 131 6.85 1.87 7.70
C TYR A 131 6.14 2.40 6.46
N ALA A 132 5.62 3.62 6.53
CA ALA A 132 5.06 4.26 5.35
C ALA A 132 6.07 4.28 4.19
N GLY A 133 5.63 3.82 3.02
CA GLY A 133 6.47 3.60 1.84
C GLY A 133 7.03 2.18 1.70
N ALA A 134 6.90 1.31 2.71
CA ALA A 134 7.33 -0.08 2.57
C ALA A 134 6.53 -0.82 1.49
N LEU A 135 7.25 -1.55 0.64
CA LEU A 135 6.67 -2.52 -0.30
C LEU A 135 6.66 -3.90 0.36
N CYS A 136 5.51 -4.49 0.49
CA CYS A 136 5.29 -5.75 1.18
C CYS A 136 4.61 -6.79 0.28
N ALA A 137 4.99 -8.06 0.41
CA ALA A 137 4.23 -9.17 -0.17
C ALA A 137 2.89 -9.32 0.55
N ALA A 138 1.80 -9.47 -0.21
CA ALA A 138 0.48 -9.66 0.37
C ALA A 138 0.20 -11.15 0.60
N PHE A 139 -0.35 -11.46 1.78
CA PHE A 139 -0.79 -12.79 2.16
C PHE A 139 -2.29 -12.77 2.45
N ALA A 140 -2.98 -13.88 2.21
CA ALA A 140 -4.41 -13.98 2.46
C ALA A 140 -4.70 -13.75 3.96
N ALA A 141 -5.76 -12.98 4.24
CA ALA A 141 -6.24 -12.82 5.61
C ALA A 141 -6.71 -14.17 6.16
N GLY A 142 -6.31 -14.50 7.37
CA GLY A 142 -6.66 -15.78 8.01
C GLY A 142 -5.47 -16.65 8.37
N GLY A 143 -4.25 -16.20 8.10
CA GLY A 143 -3.05 -16.78 8.70
C GLY A 143 -2.49 -18.01 8.00
N ASP A 144 -2.81 -18.24 6.74
CA ASP A 144 -2.06 -19.21 5.96
C ASP A 144 -0.67 -18.63 5.63
N ALA A 145 0.31 -19.01 6.45
CA ALA A 145 1.71 -18.62 6.28
C ALA A 145 2.35 -19.14 4.98
N THR A 146 1.58 -19.86 4.14
CA THR A 146 2.01 -20.41 2.85
C THR A 146 1.28 -19.77 1.67
N GLY A 147 0.58 -18.65 1.87
CA GLY A 147 -0.27 -18.03 0.86
C GLY A 147 0.39 -16.96 -0.04
N GLY A 148 1.72 -16.85 -0.04
CA GLY A 148 2.44 -15.87 -0.86
C GLY A 148 2.24 -16.07 -2.36
N ASN A 149 1.91 -14.99 -3.09
CA ASN A 149 1.70 -15.01 -4.55
C ASN A 149 2.23 -13.72 -5.20
N SER A 150 1.64 -13.26 -6.30
CA SER A 150 2.06 -12.04 -7.00
C SER A 150 1.58 -10.75 -6.33
N GLN A 151 0.61 -10.82 -5.41
CA GLN A 151 0.05 -9.61 -4.84
C GLN A 151 1.03 -8.92 -3.88
N PHE A 152 1.04 -7.61 -3.93
CA PHE A 152 1.86 -6.74 -3.08
C PHE A 152 1.04 -5.54 -2.62
N TYR A 153 1.52 -4.87 -1.57
CA TYR A 153 0.98 -3.59 -1.15
C TYR A 153 2.09 -2.62 -0.74
N PHE A 154 1.82 -1.34 -0.93
CA PHE A 154 2.59 -0.26 -0.32
C PHE A 154 1.88 0.20 0.95
N VAL A 155 2.63 0.36 2.02
CA VAL A 155 2.12 0.95 3.25
C VAL A 155 1.95 2.45 3.04
N THR A 156 0.77 2.98 3.37
CA THR A 156 0.45 4.41 3.27
C THR A 156 -0.02 4.96 4.64
N ALA A 157 0.46 4.35 5.73
CA ALA A 157 0.19 4.82 7.08
C ALA A 157 0.57 6.29 7.27
N LEU A 158 -0.09 6.96 8.19
CA LEU A 158 0.15 8.37 8.48
C LEU A 158 0.91 8.50 9.81
N PRO A 159 1.81 9.46 9.98
CA PRO A 159 2.51 9.70 11.24
C PRO A 159 1.56 9.80 12.43
N ASP A 160 0.44 10.50 12.25
CA ASP A 160 -0.57 10.69 13.30
C ASP A 160 -1.20 9.38 13.80
N SER A 161 -1.20 8.32 12.97
CA SER A 161 -1.76 7.01 13.36
C SER A 161 -0.88 6.27 14.37
N VAL A 162 0.38 6.66 14.53
CA VAL A 162 1.37 6.02 15.42
C VAL A 162 1.92 7.00 16.47
N SER A 163 1.35 8.19 16.59
CA SER A 163 1.84 9.25 17.49
C SER A 163 1.36 9.08 18.94
N SER A 164 0.33 8.26 19.22
CA SER A 164 -0.18 8.11 20.58
C SER A 164 0.81 7.36 21.48
N SER A 165 0.95 7.84 22.73
CA SER A 165 1.82 7.23 23.74
C SER A 165 1.46 5.77 24.02
N ASP A 166 0.18 5.43 23.98
CA ASP A 166 -0.31 4.09 24.28
C ASP A 166 0.12 3.10 23.17
N LEU A 167 0.01 3.50 21.89
CA LEU A 167 0.46 2.69 20.78
C LEU A 167 2.00 2.53 20.77
N GLN A 168 2.74 3.59 21.10
CA GLN A 168 4.20 3.51 21.25
C GLN A 168 4.61 2.56 22.37
N ALA A 169 3.90 2.60 23.51
CA ALA A 169 4.11 1.66 24.60
C ALA A 169 3.77 0.21 24.19
N GLU A 170 2.72 0.01 23.40
CA GLU A 170 2.35 -1.29 22.86
C GLU A 170 3.43 -1.84 21.90
N LEU A 171 3.96 -1.02 20.99
CA LEU A 171 5.07 -1.40 20.13
C LEU A 171 6.29 -1.82 20.95
N THR A 172 6.66 -1.05 21.96
CA THR A 172 7.78 -1.37 22.87
C THR A 172 7.54 -2.70 23.61
N ALA A 173 6.32 -2.92 24.12
CA ALA A 173 5.94 -4.17 24.78
C ALA A 173 6.00 -5.38 23.84
N ASN A 174 5.81 -5.18 22.55
CA ASN A 174 5.94 -6.20 21.49
C ASN A 174 7.37 -6.33 20.95
N GLY A 175 8.36 -5.75 21.61
CA GLY A 175 9.78 -5.94 21.31
C GLY A 175 10.35 -5.04 20.22
N TYR A 176 9.65 -3.97 19.85
CA TYR A 176 10.21 -2.95 18.97
C TYR A 176 11.23 -2.08 19.72
N THR A 177 12.34 -1.77 19.08
CA THR A 177 13.37 -0.89 19.64
C THR A 177 12.88 0.57 19.67
N ASP A 178 13.49 1.40 20.53
CA ASP A 178 13.19 2.83 20.60
C ASP A 178 13.38 3.53 19.23
N ALA A 179 14.39 3.12 18.46
CA ALA A 179 14.62 3.63 17.11
C ALA A 179 13.48 3.29 16.14
N GLN A 180 12.94 2.08 16.24
CA GLN A 180 11.80 1.63 15.44
C GLN A 180 10.51 2.36 15.84
N VAL A 181 10.26 2.51 17.13
CA VAL A 181 9.11 3.28 17.64
C VAL A 181 9.18 4.74 17.20
N ALA A 182 10.35 5.36 17.29
CA ALA A 182 10.58 6.72 16.81
C ALA A 182 10.37 6.85 15.30
N ALA A 183 10.80 5.85 14.52
CA ALA A 183 10.59 5.83 13.07
C ALA A 183 9.09 5.74 12.73
N TYR A 184 8.32 4.86 13.37
CA TYR A 184 6.88 4.81 13.19
C TYR A 184 6.18 6.12 13.55
N ALA A 185 6.57 6.76 14.65
CA ALA A 185 6.01 8.05 15.04
C ALA A 185 6.31 9.17 14.01
N ALA A 186 7.45 9.09 13.34
CA ALA A 186 7.89 10.11 12.38
C ALA A 186 7.32 9.93 10.98
N VAL A 187 7.09 8.70 10.53
CA VAL A 187 6.71 8.42 9.12
C VAL A 187 5.40 7.66 8.95
N GLY A 188 4.93 7.00 10.00
CA GLY A 188 3.75 6.12 9.94
C GLY A 188 4.08 4.66 9.72
#